data_8fc460eefe23633aceb180f5da8c6cea
#
_entry.id   8fc460eefe23633aceb180f5da8c6cea
#
_cell.length_a   1.000
_cell.length_b   1.000
_cell.length_c   1.000
_cell.angle_alpha   90.00
_cell.angle_beta   90.00
_cell.angle_gamma   90.00
#
_symmetry.space_group_name_H-M   'P 1'
#
loop_
_entity.id
_entity.type
_entity.pdbx_description
1 polymer ?
#
loop_
_entity_poly.entity_id
_entity_poly.type
_entity_poly.pdbx_seq_one_letter_code
_entity_poly.pdbx_strand_id
1 'polypeptide(L)'
;MKTARQKPLKEDGEMNQNEKRVYLIKRLLKEQPRYRNMQIPIDTDQQKTMLRSLMNIRMPGKIDDEFISVQDEYLRQVNAEKGVVTLSDMEEIQSDVYIWKGDITRLKVGAVVNAANSGMTGCYQPCHNCIDNCIHTYAGIRLRLSCAKIMEEQGYEEPTGQAKITPAYNLPCDYVIHTVGPIVQGKLTKEQRRLL
;
A
#
# COMPACT_ATOMS: atom_id res chain seq x y z
N MET A 1 11.03 15.17 40.49
CA MET A 1 10.27 14.48 39.41
C MET A 1 9.29 15.48 38.80
N LYS A 2 9.57 15.98 37.57
CA LYS A 2 8.68 16.93 36.88
C LYS A 2 7.78 16.11 35.96
N THR A 3 6.51 16.00 36.29
CA THR A 3 5.46 15.43 35.44
C THR A 3 5.32 16.29 34.19
N ALA A 4 5.62 15.71 33.02
CA ALA A 4 5.31 16.33 31.74
C ALA A 4 3.80 16.47 31.58
N ARG A 5 3.32 17.68 31.64
CA ARG A 5 1.93 18.03 31.28
C ARG A 5 1.71 17.73 29.81
N GLN A 6 0.84 16.76 29.52
CA GLN A 6 0.29 16.58 28.19
C GLN A 6 -0.47 17.85 27.81
N LYS A 7 -0.05 18.45 26.68
CA LYS A 7 -0.77 19.59 26.08
C LYS A 7 -2.18 19.11 25.68
N PRO A 8 -3.24 19.89 25.97
CA PRO A 8 -4.59 19.55 25.53
C PRO A 8 -4.67 19.56 24.01
N LEU A 9 -5.45 18.63 23.45
CA LEU A 9 -5.83 18.58 22.04
C LEU A 9 -6.42 19.94 21.65
N LYS A 10 -5.93 20.53 20.59
CA LYS A 10 -6.46 21.79 20.05
C LYS A 10 -7.86 21.51 19.52
N GLU A 11 -8.83 22.31 19.98
CA GLU A 11 -10.13 22.46 19.35
C GLU A 11 -9.90 23.08 17.94
N ASP A 12 -10.55 22.50 16.91
CA ASP A 12 -10.68 23.01 15.54
C ASP A 12 -9.39 23.23 14.73
N GLY A 13 -8.47 22.28 14.71
CA GLY A 13 -7.28 22.31 13.86
C GLY A 13 -7.08 21.00 13.12
N GLU A 14 -6.90 21.07 11.80
CA GLU A 14 -6.49 19.97 10.93
C GLU A 14 -5.27 19.24 11.55
N MET A 15 -5.34 17.91 11.66
CA MET A 15 -4.25 17.10 12.21
C MET A 15 -2.99 17.25 11.35
N ASN A 16 -1.85 17.51 11.99
CA ASN A 16 -0.57 17.47 11.28
C ASN A 16 -0.15 16.02 10.99
N GLN A 17 0.90 15.86 10.18
CA GLN A 17 1.36 14.54 9.69
C GLN A 17 1.75 13.56 10.83
N ASN A 18 2.32 14.07 11.93
CA ASN A 18 2.63 13.23 13.10
C ASN A 18 1.36 12.80 13.85
N GLU A 19 0.40 13.71 13.99
CA GLU A 19 -0.88 13.42 14.63
C GLU A 19 -1.68 12.40 13.82
N LYS A 20 -1.75 12.55 12.49
CA LYS A 20 -2.38 11.58 11.57
C LYS A 20 -1.74 10.19 11.73
N ARG A 21 -0.41 10.11 11.73
CA ARG A 21 0.31 8.83 11.90
C ARG A 21 -0.01 8.16 13.24
N VAL A 22 0.04 8.90 14.34
CA VAL A 22 -0.27 8.37 15.67
C VAL A 22 -1.74 7.96 15.78
N TYR A 23 -2.66 8.73 15.20
CA TYR A 23 -4.08 8.38 15.13
C TYR A 23 -4.27 7.03 14.42
N LEU A 24 -3.69 6.87 13.22
CA LEU A 24 -3.79 5.64 12.43
C LEU A 24 -3.23 4.43 13.18
N ILE A 25 -2.06 4.57 13.82
CA ILE A 25 -1.48 3.50 14.65
C ILE A 25 -2.44 3.12 15.78
N LYS A 26 -2.95 4.08 16.55
CA LYS A 26 -3.87 3.83 17.66
C LYS A 26 -5.15 3.09 17.20
N ARG A 27 -5.70 3.47 16.05
CA ARG A 27 -6.89 2.83 15.49
C ARG A 27 -6.60 1.37 15.10
N LEU A 28 -5.49 1.11 14.39
CA LEU A 28 -5.10 -0.24 13.98
C LEU A 28 -4.74 -1.15 15.16
N LEU A 29 -4.11 -0.63 16.20
CA LEU A 29 -3.83 -1.38 17.43
C LEU A 29 -5.12 -1.81 18.14
N LYS A 30 -6.16 -0.96 18.14
CA LYS A 30 -7.45 -1.29 18.75
C LYS A 30 -8.20 -2.39 18.02
N GLU A 31 -8.01 -2.54 16.70
CA GLU A 31 -8.68 -3.58 15.90
C GLU A 31 -8.23 -5.00 16.30
N GLN A 32 -7.01 -5.17 16.81
CA GLN A 32 -6.47 -6.49 17.14
C GLN A 32 -6.17 -6.64 18.64
N PRO A 33 -6.90 -7.50 19.37
CA PRO A 33 -6.72 -7.67 20.81
C PRO A 33 -5.28 -7.94 21.25
N ARG A 34 -4.52 -8.73 20.47
CA ARG A 34 -3.12 -9.09 20.76
C ARG A 34 -2.15 -7.88 20.72
N TYR A 35 -2.52 -6.79 20.04
CA TYR A 35 -1.68 -5.61 19.91
C TYR A 35 -2.17 -4.42 20.73
N ARG A 36 -3.33 -4.53 21.38
CA ARG A 36 -3.99 -3.41 22.08
C ARG A 36 -3.12 -2.71 23.13
N ASN A 37 -2.20 -3.45 23.75
CA ASN A 37 -1.31 -2.94 24.80
C ASN A 37 0.10 -2.58 24.26
N MET A 38 0.34 -2.64 22.95
CA MET A 38 1.61 -2.21 22.39
C MET A 38 1.79 -0.71 22.57
N GLN A 39 2.98 -0.33 23.07
CA GLN A 39 3.35 1.08 23.19
C GLN A 39 3.78 1.61 21.82
N ILE A 40 3.33 2.82 21.50
CA ILE A 40 3.74 3.54 20.29
C ILE A 40 5.13 4.13 20.55
N PRO A 41 6.12 3.85 19.71
CA PRO A 41 7.46 4.43 19.85
C PRO A 41 7.42 5.96 19.84
N ILE A 42 8.40 6.59 20.49
CA ILE A 42 8.59 8.05 20.45
C ILE A 42 9.24 8.47 19.13
N ASP A 43 10.14 7.64 18.64
CA ASP A 43 10.88 7.87 17.40
C ASP A 43 9.97 7.82 16.15
N THR A 44 10.13 8.81 15.27
CA THR A 44 9.31 9.00 14.08
C THR A 44 9.45 7.86 13.06
N ASP A 45 10.67 7.34 12.85
CA ASP A 45 10.88 6.31 11.85
C ASP A 45 10.41 4.94 12.35
N GLN A 46 10.53 4.68 13.65
CA GLN A 46 9.91 3.53 14.29
C GLN A 46 8.38 3.59 14.20
N GLN A 47 7.77 4.78 14.34
CA GLN A 47 6.33 4.95 14.14
C GLN A 47 5.90 4.69 12.70
N LYS A 48 6.65 5.15 11.69
CA LYS A 48 6.40 4.86 10.28
C LYS A 48 6.47 3.36 10.00
N THR A 49 7.48 2.70 10.54
CA THR A 49 7.65 1.23 10.45
C THR A 49 6.49 0.50 11.11
N MET A 50 6.08 0.93 12.31
CA MET A 50 4.95 0.35 13.02
C MET A 50 3.63 0.53 12.25
N LEU A 51 3.35 1.73 11.73
CA LEU A 51 2.15 1.98 10.92
C LEU A 51 2.14 1.08 9.67
N ARG A 52 3.26 1.02 8.93
CA ARG A 52 3.38 0.15 7.75
C ARG A 52 3.13 -1.31 8.12
N SER A 53 3.75 -1.81 9.19
CA SER A 53 3.57 -3.18 9.67
C SER A 53 2.10 -3.49 9.97
N LEU A 54 1.43 -2.61 10.70
CA LEU A 54 0.01 -2.77 11.06
C LEU A 54 -0.90 -2.76 9.84
N MET A 55 -0.66 -1.87 8.87
CA MET A 55 -1.39 -1.84 7.59
C MET A 55 -1.15 -3.11 6.78
N ASN A 56 0.08 -3.64 6.75
CA ASN A 56 0.41 -4.84 6.00
C ASN A 56 -0.31 -6.08 6.54
N ILE A 57 -0.38 -6.26 7.87
CA ILE A 57 -1.01 -7.44 8.49
C ILE A 57 -2.53 -7.32 8.64
N ARG A 58 -3.11 -6.14 8.37
CA ARG A 58 -4.55 -5.94 8.48
C ARG A 58 -5.30 -6.74 7.43
N MET A 59 -6.14 -7.67 7.89
CA MET A 59 -7.04 -8.40 7.00
C MET A 59 -8.11 -7.48 6.40
N PRO A 60 -8.66 -7.79 5.21
CA PRO A 60 -9.83 -7.09 4.69
C PRO A 60 -10.99 -7.12 5.68
N GLY A 61 -11.61 -5.97 5.90
CA GLY A 61 -12.72 -5.84 6.84
C GLY A 61 -13.20 -4.40 6.91
N LYS A 62 -14.38 -4.19 7.48
CA LYS A 62 -14.99 -2.87 7.60
C LYS A 62 -14.04 -1.89 8.30
N ILE A 63 -14.03 -0.67 7.84
CA ILE A 63 -13.32 0.48 8.39
C ILE A 63 -14.21 1.69 8.17
N ASP A 64 -14.15 2.66 9.07
CA ASP A 64 -14.96 3.88 8.95
C ASP A 64 -14.31 4.93 8.04
N ASP A 65 -15.15 5.84 7.55
CA ASP A 65 -14.76 6.88 6.62
C ASP A 65 -13.75 7.87 7.23
N GLU A 66 -13.82 8.11 8.55
CA GLU A 66 -12.85 8.97 9.25
C GLU A 66 -11.44 8.40 9.15
N PHE A 67 -11.27 7.08 9.42
CA PHE A 67 -9.97 6.44 9.27
C PHE A 67 -9.47 6.54 7.83
N ILE A 68 -10.32 6.27 6.85
CA ILE A 68 -9.97 6.36 5.43
C ILE A 68 -9.53 7.77 5.05
N SER A 69 -10.27 8.80 5.48
CA SER A 69 -9.92 10.20 5.20
C SER A 69 -8.54 10.56 5.75
N VAL A 70 -8.31 10.26 7.04
CA VAL A 70 -7.02 10.54 7.70
C VAL A 70 -5.87 9.76 7.04
N GLN A 71 -6.11 8.49 6.70
CA GLN A 71 -5.10 7.68 6.00
C GLN A 71 -4.76 8.25 4.63
N ASP A 72 -5.77 8.63 3.85
CA ASP A 72 -5.57 9.14 2.50
C ASP A 72 -4.80 10.46 2.51
N GLU A 73 -5.13 11.37 3.43
CA GLU A 73 -4.36 12.60 3.59
C GLU A 73 -2.91 12.31 4.00
N TYR A 74 -2.71 11.39 4.95
CA TYR A 74 -1.37 10.96 5.39
C TYR A 74 -0.57 10.38 4.23
N LEU A 75 -1.14 9.44 3.47
CA LEU A 75 -0.44 8.74 2.38
C LEU A 75 -0.20 9.64 1.17
N ARG A 76 -1.11 10.53 0.80
CA ARG A 76 -0.88 11.51 -0.27
C ARG A 76 0.32 12.40 0.03
N GLN A 77 0.46 12.86 1.27
CA GLN A 77 1.63 13.63 1.66
C GLN A 77 2.90 12.77 1.64
N VAL A 78 2.88 11.54 2.18
CA VAL A 78 4.02 10.62 2.12
C VAL A 78 4.46 10.36 0.68
N ASN A 79 3.51 10.12 -0.23
CA ASN A 79 3.81 9.87 -1.64
C ASN A 79 4.35 11.13 -2.34
N ALA A 80 3.83 12.31 -2.02
CA ALA A 80 4.36 13.57 -2.53
C ALA A 80 5.79 13.84 -2.05
N GLU A 81 6.09 13.57 -0.77
CA GLU A 81 7.43 13.72 -0.20
C GLU A 81 8.46 12.76 -0.82
N LYS A 82 8.03 11.56 -1.27
CA LYS A 82 8.88 10.63 -2.03
C LYS A 82 9.27 11.18 -3.41
N GLY A 83 8.55 12.19 -3.89
CA GLY A 83 8.64 12.75 -5.22
C GLY A 83 7.89 11.91 -6.27
N VAL A 84 7.26 12.59 -7.21
CA VAL A 84 6.53 12.00 -8.33
C VAL A 84 7.43 11.98 -9.55
N VAL A 85 7.38 10.91 -10.33
CA VAL A 85 8.15 10.72 -11.58
C VAL A 85 7.16 10.66 -12.73
N THR A 86 7.42 11.44 -13.77
CA THR A 86 6.63 11.52 -15.00
C THR A 86 7.41 10.96 -16.18
N LEU A 87 6.77 10.78 -17.34
CA LEU A 87 7.47 10.32 -18.56
C LEU A 87 8.60 11.28 -18.97
N SER A 88 8.47 12.59 -18.69
CA SER A 88 9.55 13.55 -18.98
C SER A 88 10.81 13.37 -18.13
N ASP A 89 10.74 12.59 -17.06
CA ASP A 89 11.87 12.27 -16.19
C ASP A 89 12.56 10.95 -16.60
N MET A 90 12.12 10.32 -17.70
CA MET A 90 12.58 9.02 -18.16
C MET A 90 13.31 9.12 -19.51
N GLU A 91 14.18 8.16 -19.78
CA GLU A 91 14.83 8.03 -21.07
C GLU A 91 13.90 7.30 -22.05
N GLU A 92 13.55 7.98 -23.15
CA GLU A 92 12.86 7.36 -24.28
C GLU A 92 13.89 6.66 -25.16
N ILE A 93 13.78 5.34 -25.26
CA ILE A 93 14.71 4.49 -26.03
C ILE A 93 14.19 4.15 -27.42
N GLN A 94 12.88 4.25 -27.61
CA GLN A 94 12.15 4.06 -28.86
C GLN A 94 10.83 4.81 -28.75
N SER A 95 10.18 5.15 -29.88
CA SER A 95 8.88 5.85 -29.86
C SER A 95 7.91 5.21 -28.86
N ASP A 96 7.48 6.00 -27.85
CA ASP A 96 6.60 5.60 -26.76
C ASP A 96 7.12 4.47 -25.84
N VAL A 97 8.44 4.17 -25.88
CA VAL A 97 9.09 3.18 -25.02
C VAL A 97 10.16 3.84 -24.15
N TYR A 98 9.97 3.77 -22.85
CA TYR A 98 10.82 4.43 -21.86
C TYR A 98 11.49 3.40 -20.96
N ILE A 99 12.73 3.66 -20.56
CA ILE A 99 13.43 2.92 -19.52
C ILE A 99 13.58 3.78 -18.28
N TRP A 100 13.21 3.22 -17.15
CA TRP A 100 13.42 3.84 -15.87
C TRP A 100 13.72 2.80 -14.80
N LYS A 101 14.62 3.12 -13.87
CA LYS A 101 14.97 2.26 -12.73
C LYS A 101 14.69 3.01 -11.43
N GLY A 102 13.70 2.56 -10.70
CA GLY A 102 13.34 3.17 -9.41
C GLY A 102 12.10 2.55 -8.76
N ASP A 103 11.49 3.29 -7.87
CA ASP A 103 10.29 2.89 -7.13
C ASP A 103 9.03 3.21 -7.95
N ILE A 104 8.40 2.19 -8.55
CA ILE A 104 7.22 2.36 -9.41
C ILE A 104 6.00 2.96 -8.68
N THR A 105 5.99 2.97 -7.34
CA THR A 105 4.93 3.64 -6.57
C THR A 105 5.00 5.18 -6.67
N ARG A 106 6.02 5.72 -7.33
CA ARG A 106 6.22 7.14 -7.60
C ARG A 106 5.76 7.57 -8.99
N LEU A 107 5.41 6.62 -9.86
CA LEU A 107 5.12 6.90 -11.27
C LEU A 107 3.75 7.56 -11.44
N LYS A 108 3.71 8.71 -12.11
CA LYS A 108 2.48 9.36 -12.59
C LYS A 108 2.21 8.90 -14.02
N VAL A 109 1.53 7.78 -14.14
CA VAL A 109 1.17 7.10 -15.39
C VAL A 109 -0.28 6.61 -15.32
N GLY A 110 -0.86 6.19 -16.44
CA GLY A 110 -2.22 5.67 -16.46
C GLY A 110 -2.40 4.40 -15.60
N ALA A 111 -1.41 3.48 -15.62
CA ALA A 111 -1.45 2.29 -14.76
C ALA A 111 -0.05 1.78 -14.43
N VAL A 112 0.08 1.11 -13.27
CA VAL A 112 1.25 0.31 -12.90
C VAL A 112 0.86 -1.15 -12.77
N VAL A 113 1.78 -2.06 -13.10
CA VAL A 113 1.56 -3.50 -12.98
C VAL A 113 2.07 -3.99 -11.63
N ASN A 114 1.22 -4.71 -10.90
CA ASN A 114 1.54 -5.37 -9.64
C ASN A 114 1.73 -6.88 -9.87
N ALA A 115 2.89 -7.42 -9.51
CA ALA A 115 3.10 -8.85 -9.41
C ALA A 115 2.43 -9.38 -8.13
N ALA A 116 1.15 -9.68 -8.23
CA ALA A 116 0.30 -10.13 -7.14
C ALA A 116 0.45 -11.64 -6.88
N ASN A 117 0.00 -12.06 -5.69
CA ASN A 117 -0.28 -13.48 -5.42
C ASN A 117 -1.70 -13.84 -5.88
N SER A 118 -2.02 -15.14 -5.97
CA SER A 118 -3.33 -15.63 -6.41
C SER A 118 -4.52 -15.18 -5.55
N GLY A 119 -4.28 -14.83 -4.28
CA GLY A 119 -5.30 -14.26 -3.40
C GLY A 119 -5.57 -12.78 -3.64
N MET A 120 -4.74 -12.07 -4.42
CA MET A 120 -4.86 -10.68 -4.86
C MET A 120 -4.89 -9.63 -3.74
N THR A 121 -4.96 -10.01 -2.48
CA THR A 121 -5.17 -9.09 -1.35
C THR A 121 -3.88 -8.51 -0.75
N GLY A 122 -2.78 -8.64 -1.47
CA GLY A 122 -1.48 -8.10 -1.10
C GLY A 122 -0.64 -9.04 -0.23
N CYS A 123 0.60 -8.64 0.00
CA CYS A 123 1.53 -9.35 0.87
C CYS A 123 1.29 -8.97 2.33
N TYR A 124 1.07 -9.96 3.18
CA TYR A 124 0.83 -9.77 4.62
C TYR A 124 2.09 -9.79 5.49
N GLN A 125 3.26 -9.97 4.90
CA GLN A 125 4.51 -9.92 5.64
C GLN A 125 4.83 -8.47 6.04
N PRO A 126 5.01 -8.16 7.36
CA PRO A 126 5.29 -6.80 7.81
C PRO A 126 6.53 -6.20 7.15
N CYS A 127 6.39 -5.01 6.61
CA CYS A 127 7.47 -4.24 5.98
C CYS A 127 8.26 -4.98 4.90
N HIS A 128 7.66 -6.00 4.25
CA HIS A 128 8.30 -6.70 3.13
C HIS A 128 8.53 -5.74 1.95
N ASN A 129 9.66 -5.93 1.25
CA ASN A 129 10.04 -5.05 0.13
C ASN A 129 9.65 -5.59 -1.24
N CYS A 130 8.73 -6.57 -1.33
CA CYS A 130 8.17 -6.95 -2.63
C CYS A 130 7.26 -5.84 -3.15
N ILE A 131 7.09 -5.81 -4.48
CA ILE A 131 6.29 -4.78 -5.13
C ILE A 131 4.83 -4.80 -4.67
N ASP A 132 4.27 -5.98 -4.44
CA ASP A 132 2.91 -6.16 -3.94
C ASP A 132 2.70 -5.50 -2.57
N ASN A 133 3.64 -5.71 -1.62
CA ASN A 133 3.61 -5.04 -0.32
C ASN A 133 3.74 -3.52 -0.45
N CYS A 134 4.66 -3.04 -1.29
CA CYS A 134 4.88 -1.60 -1.49
C CYS A 134 3.65 -0.92 -2.10
N ILE A 135 3.06 -1.49 -3.15
CA ILE A 135 1.85 -0.96 -3.80
C ILE A 135 0.70 -0.89 -2.79
N HIS A 136 0.41 -1.98 -2.07
CA HIS A 136 -0.65 -2.00 -1.06
C HIS A 136 -0.39 -1.04 0.11
N THR A 137 0.87 -0.85 0.52
CA THR A 137 1.25 0.11 1.56
C THR A 137 0.92 1.55 1.14
N TYR A 138 1.37 1.97 -0.04
CA TYR A 138 1.28 3.37 -0.47
C TYR A 138 -0.06 3.73 -1.13
N ALA A 139 -0.79 2.75 -1.67
CA ALA A 139 -2.17 2.92 -2.09
C ALA A 139 -3.14 3.04 -0.90
N GLY A 140 -2.83 2.36 0.21
CA GLY A 140 -3.66 2.35 1.42
C GLY A 140 -4.67 1.19 1.47
N ILE A 141 -5.41 1.12 2.59
CA ILE A 141 -6.31 0.00 2.92
C ILE A 141 -7.40 -0.21 1.85
N ARG A 142 -7.85 0.86 1.19
CA ARG A 142 -8.89 0.77 0.15
C ARG A 142 -8.50 -0.16 -1.00
N LEU A 143 -7.22 -0.20 -1.39
CA LEU A 143 -6.76 -1.11 -2.44
C LEU A 143 -7.02 -2.56 -2.05
N ARG A 144 -6.63 -2.95 -0.83
CA ARG A 144 -6.88 -4.31 -0.32
C ARG A 144 -8.36 -4.64 -0.23
N LEU A 145 -9.20 -3.68 0.19
CA LEU A 145 -10.65 -3.87 0.25
C LEU A 145 -11.25 -4.09 -1.14
N SER A 146 -10.81 -3.34 -2.16
CA SER A 146 -11.25 -3.54 -3.53
C SER A 146 -10.82 -4.88 -4.10
N CYS A 147 -9.58 -5.28 -3.88
CA CYS A 147 -9.11 -6.60 -4.28
C CYS A 147 -9.91 -7.72 -3.59
N ALA A 148 -10.13 -7.60 -2.28
CA ALA A 148 -10.91 -8.60 -1.53
C ALA A 148 -12.33 -8.73 -2.06
N LYS A 149 -12.99 -7.61 -2.38
CA LYS A 149 -14.33 -7.61 -2.98
C LYS A 149 -14.35 -8.33 -4.33
N ILE A 150 -13.38 -8.04 -5.22
CA ILE A 150 -13.26 -8.71 -6.53
C ILE A 150 -13.09 -10.22 -6.33
N MET A 151 -12.23 -10.65 -5.39
CA MET A 151 -11.97 -12.07 -5.13
C MET A 151 -13.15 -12.77 -4.47
N GLU A 152 -13.90 -12.09 -3.61
CA GLU A 152 -15.14 -12.60 -3.03
C GLU A 152 -16.22 -12.82 -4.10
N GLU A 153 -16.39 -11.86 -5.01
CA GLU A 153 -17.32 -11.96 -6.14
C GLU A 153 -16.91 -13.07 -7.13
N GLN A 154 -15.60 -13.26 -7.34
CA GLN A 154 -15.06 -14.32 -8.18
C GLN A 154 -15.21 -15.73 -7.56
N GLY A 155 -14.99 -15.87 -6.25
CA GLY A 155 -15.18 -17.10 -5.50
C GLY A 155 -14.05 -18.14 -5.63
N TYR A 156 -12.95 -17.82 -6.33
CA TYR A 156 -11.76 -18.68 -6.47
C TYR A 156 -10.50 -17.83 -6.64
N GLU A 157 -9.32 -18.42 -6.41
CA GLU A 157 -8.04 -17.75 -6.57
C GLU A 157 -7.78 -17.34 -8.02
N GLU A 158 -7.12 -16.18 -8.23
CA GLU A 158 -6.79 -15.70 -9.58
C GLU A 158 -5.80 -16.64 -10.25
N PRO A 159 -6.13 -17.15 -11.46
CA PRO A 159 -5.24 -18.04 -12.19
C PRO A 159 -3.98 -17.31 -12.70
N THR A 160 -2.88 -18.08 -12.83
CA THR A 160 -1.66 -17.57 -13.47
C THR A 160 -1.92 -17.07 -14.90
N GLY A 161 -1.38 -15.93 -15.24
CA GLY A 161 -1.54 -15.28 -16.55
C GLY A 161 -2.83 -14.46 -16.68
N GLN A 162 -3.63 -14.38 -15.62
CA GLN A 162 -4.80 -13.50 -15.57
C GLN A 162 -4.51 -12.23 -14.79
N ALA A 163 -5.35 -11.21 -14.97
CA ALA A 163 -5.18 -9.93 -14.31
C ALA A 163 -6.53 -9.30 -13.92
N LYS A 164 -6.48 -8.44 -12.89
CA LYS A 164 -7.57 -7.58 -12.45
C LYS A 164 -7.09 -6.14 -12.40
N ILE A 165 -8.00 -5.20 -12.58
CA ILE A 165 -7.72 -3.78 -12.48
C ILE A 165 -8.46 -3.16 -11.31
N THR A 166 -7.79 -2.27 -10.57
CA THR A 166 -8.38 -1.46 -9.50
C THR A 166 -7.95 0.00 -9.64
N PRO A 167 -8.70 0.96 -9.06
CA PRO A 167 -8.18 2.29 -8.83
C PRO A 167 -6.91 2.24 -7.98
N ALA A 168 -5.98 3.18 -8.19
CA ALA A 168 -4.70 3.23 -7.48
C ALA A 168 -4.76 3.99 -6.14
N TYR A 169 -5.88 4.66 -5.85
CA TYR A 169 -6.17 5.41 -4.61
C TYR A 169 -5.15 6.53 -4.33
N ASN A 170 -4.19 6.29 -3.41
CA ASN A 170 -3.24 7.31 -2.99
C ASN A 170 -1.92 7.29 -3.78
N LEU A 171 -1.76 6.36 -4.73
CA LEU A 171 -0.61 6.36 -5.65
C LEU A 171 -0.77 7.48 -6.70
N PRO A 172 0.34 7.95 -7.31
CA PRO A 172 0.29 8.96 -8.37
C PRO A 172 -0.33 8.47 -9.69
N CYS A 173 -0.36 7.15 -9.94
CA CYS A 173 -1.00 6.55 -11.11
C CYS A 173 -2.52 6.46 -10.95
N ASP A 174 -3.25 6.27 -12.06
CA ASP A 174 -4.71 6.16 -12.04
C ASP A 174 -5.18 4.77 -11.61
N TYR A 175 -4.50 3.72 -12.09
CA TYR A 175 -4.90 2.32 -11.89
C TYR A 175 -3.72 1.44 -11.48
N VAL A 176 -4.07 0.30 -10.85
CA VAL A 176 -3.16 -0.84 -10.63
C VAL A 176 -3.70 -2.05 -11.37
N ILE A 177 -2.88 -2.66 -12.22
CA ILE A 177 -3.16 -3.93 -12.90
C ILE A 177 -2.47 -5.02 -12.08
N HIS A 178 -3.26 -5.81 -11.36
CA HIS A 178 -2.77 -6.94 -10.58
C HIS A 178 -2.70 -8.17 -11.45
N THR A 179 -1.55 -8.78 -11.61
CA THR A 179 -1.37 -10.00 -12.40
C THR A 179 -0.65 -11.08 -11.59
N VAL A 180 -1.01 -12.33 -11.83
CA VAL A 180 -0.40 -13.49 -11.18
C VAL A 180 0.58 -14.15 -12.13
N GLY A 181 1.87 -14.06 -11.80
CA GLY A 181 2.92 -14.75 -12.54
C GLY A 181 3.04 -16.23 -12.16
N PRO A 182 3.66 -17.07 -13.00
CA PRO A 182 3.90 -18.48 -12.68
C PRO A 182 4.94 -18.61 -11.57
N ILE A 183 4.71 -19.57 -10.65
CA ILE A 183 5.72 -19.99 -9.69
C ILE A 183 6.69 -20.92 -10.41
N VAL A 184 7.94 -20.44 -10.58
CA VAL A 184 8.97 -21.19 -11.33
C VAL A 184 9.94 -21.82 -10.33
N GLN A 185 10.03 -23.16 -10.37
CA GLN A 185 11.07 -23.92 -9.67
C GLN A 185 12.08 -24.42 -10.70
N GLY A 186 13.23 -23.74 -10.80
CA GLY A 186 14.27 -24.05 -11.78
C GLY A 186 14.07 -23.33 -13.12
N LYS A 187 13.99 -24.07 -14.25
CA LYS A 187 13.82 -23.47 -15.59
C LYS A 187 12.36 -23.35 -15.98
N LEU A 188 12.01 -22.22 -16.61
CA LEU A 188 10.70 -21.99 -17.21
C LEU A 188 10.32 -23.11 -18.19
N THR A 189 9.15 -23.71 -17.99
CA THR A 189 8.56 -24.65 -18.95
C THR A 189 8.01 -23.92 -20.19
N LYS A 190 7.73 -24.66 -21.27
CA LYS A 190 7.10 -24.07 -22.48
C LYS A 190 5.70 -23.50 -22.16
N GLU A 191 4.97 -24.16 -21.28
CA GLU A 191 3.63 -23.73 -20.85
C GLU A 191 3.71 -22.44 -20.02
N GLN A 192 4.60 -22.39 -19.03
CA GLN A 192 4.82 -21.17 -18.22
C GLN A 192 5.25 -19.97 -19.06
N ARG A 193 6.05 -20.18 -20.15
CA ARG A 193 6.43 -19.10 -21.07
C ARG A 193 5.27 -18.55 -21.89
N ARG A 194 4.19 -19.31 -22.09
CA ARG A 194 2.99 -18.83 -22.79
C ARG A 194 2.06 -18.03 -21.90
N LEU A 195 2.25 -18.10 -20.58
CA LEU A 195 1.49 -17.35 -19.58
C LEU A 195 2.17 -16.04 -19.14
N LEU A 196 3.36 -15.79 -19.64
CA LEU A 196 4.11 -14.53 -19.47
C LEU A 196 3.93 -13.63 -20.69
#